data_8a60b18c6d9f368bbdf3ad83d9500eff
#
_entry.id   8a60b18c6d9f368bbdf3ad83d9500eff
#
_cell.length_a   1.000
_cell.length_b   1.000
_cell.length_c   1.000
_cell.angle_alpha   90.00
_cell.angle_beta   90.00
_cell.angle_gamma   90.00
#
_symmetry.space_group_name_H-M   'P 1'
#
loop_
_entity.id
_entity.type
_entity.pdbx_description
1 polymer ?
#
loop_
_entity_poly.entity_id
_entity_poly.type
_entity_poly.pdbx_seq_one_letter_code
_entity_poly.pdbx_strand_id
1 'polypeptide(L)'
;MKKILAPSILSADFKVLGEQIRMTADKGAKYLHFDVMDGMFVPSISFGMPVLKSIRGGTSQVMDVHLMVMDPIRYVDAFHEAGADILTVHLEACQDMQAVLDKIHASGMKAGVSVKPGTAIESLSPILEQADMFLIMCVEPGFGGQAFIPESLDRIKNLRTMLDEKGLKTDIEVDGGIYLTNVREVIDAGANIIVAGSAVFNGSISKNVTGFMEIFKEYE
;
A
#
# COMPACT_ATOMS: atom_id res chain seq x y z
N MET A 1 16.99 1.42 -3.79
CA MET A 1 15.90 0.41 -3.69
C MET A 1 15.09 0.41 -4.98
N LYS A 2 14.60 -0.76 -5.41
CA LYS A 2 13.81 -0.89 -6.64
C LYS A 2 12.48 -0.15 -6.48
N LYS A 3 12.06 0.58 -7.53
CA LYS A 3 10.75 1.25 -7.55
C LYS A 3 9.68 0.27 -8.01
N ILE A 4 8.55 0.24 -7.32
CA ILE A 4 7.46 -0.71 -7.52
C ILE A 4 6.16 0.05 -7.65
N LEU A 5 5.38 -0.27 -8.68
CA LEU A 5 4.00 0.20 -8.83
C LEU A 5 3.04 -0.82 -8.22
N ALA A 6 2.15 -0.35 -7.36
CA ALA A 6 1.08 -1.09 -6.73
C ALA A 6 -0.28 -0.47 -7.13
N PRO A 7 -0.88 -0.87 -8.27
CA PRO A 7 -2.20 -0.39 -8.66
C PRO A 7 -3.26 -0.72 -7.62
N SER A 8 -3.95 0.30 -7.05
CA SER A 8 -5.06 0.06 -6.12
C SER A 8 -6.34 -0.27 -6.89
N ILE A 9 -6.84 -1.48 -6.69
CA ILE A 9 -8.08 -1.96 -7.34
C ILE A 9 -9.33 -1.24 -6.82
N LEU A 10 -9.24 -0.45 -5.76
CA LEU A 10 -10.34 0.38 -5.29
C LEU A 10 -10.89 1.30 -6.40
N SER A 11 -10.05 1.67 -7.36
CA SER A 11 -10.41 2.52 -8.51
C SER A 11 -10.73 1.74 -9.79
N ALA A 12 -10.71 0.40 -9.75
CA ALA A 12 -10.98 -0.43 -10.92
C ALA A 12 -12.49 -0.56 -11.22
N ASP A 13 -12.84 -0.91 -12.46
CA ASP A 13 -14.20 -1.34 -12.79
C ASP A 13 -14.39 -2.82 -12.38
N PHE A 14 -15.13 -3.05 -11.30
CA PHE A 14 -15.36 -4.38 -10.76
C PHE A 14 -16.08 -5.34 -11.72
N LYS A 15 -16.79 -4.83 -12.73
CA LYS A 15 -17.43 -5.68 -13.75
C LYS A 15 -16.43 -6.42 -14.63
N VAL A 16 -15.22 -5.86 -14.77
CA VAL A 16 -14.13 -6.39 -15.61
C VAL A 16 -12.80 -6.47 -14.86
N LEU A 17 -12.86 -6.59 -13.54
CA LEU A 17 -11.72 -6.50 -12.64
C LEU A 17 -10.55 -7.41 -13.05
N GLY A 18 -10.82 -8.68 -13.34
CA GLY A 18 -9.78 -9.64 -13.74
C GLY A 18 -9.06 -9.27 -15.04
N GLU A 19 -9.75 -8.62 -15.98
CA GLU A 19 -9.14 -8.10 -17.21
C GLU A 19 -8.24 -6.91 -16.91
N GLN A 20 -8.71 -5.96 -16.10
CA GLN A 20 -7.95 -4.78 -15.73
C GLN A 20 -6.70 -5.13 -14.92
N ILE A 21 -6.77 -6.13 -14.01
CA ILE A 21 -5.61 -6.66 -13.29
C ILE A 21 -4.57 -7.20 -14.28
N ARG A 22 -4.96 -8.03 -15.25
CA ARG A 22 -4.04 -8.54 -16.28
C ARG A 22 -3.36 -7.41 -17.05
N MET A 23 -4.11 -6.37 -17.41
CA MET A 23 -3.54 -5.20 -18.11
C MET A 23 -2.44 -4.51 -17.28
N THR A 24 -2.58 -4.41 -15.96
CA THR A 24 -1.53 -3.84 -15.10
C THR A 24 -0.30 -4.75 -15.04
N ALA A 25 -0.50 -6.06 -14.89
CA ALA A 25 0.57 -7.05 -14.84
C ALA A 25 1.38 -7.11 -16.14
N ASP A 26 0.70 -7.11 -17.30
CA ASP A 26 1.32 -7.14 -18.65
C ASP A 26 2.22 -5.92 -18.91
N LYS A 27 1.96 -4.80 -18.24
CA LYS A 27 2.76 -3.56 -18.34
C LYS A 27 3.82 -3.43 -17.26
N GLY A 28 3.97 -4.44 -16.38
CA GLY A 28 5.10 -4.55 -15.47
C GLY A 28 4.80 -4.16 -14.02
N ALA A 29 3.56 -3.83 -13.65
CA ALA A 29 3.19 -3.65 -12.27
C ALA A 29 3.37 -4.98 -11.51
N LYS A 30 4.21 -4.97 -10.46
CA LYS A 30 4.59 -6.19 -9.73
C LYS A 30 3.70 -6.45 -8.52
N TYR A 31 3.09 -5.42 -7.96
CA TYR A 31 2.17 -5.49 -6.84
C TYR A 31 0.75 -5.18 -7.30
N LEU A 32 -0.22 -5.57 -6.49
CA LEU A 32 -1.62 -5.22 -6.61
C LEU A 32 -2.11 -4.80 -5.23
N HIS A 33 -2.46 -3.53 -5.08
CA HIS A 33 -2.90 -2.97 -3.80
C HIS A 33 -4.40 -3.19 -3.58
N PHE A 34 -4.73 -3.67 -2.37
CA PHE A 34 -6.05 -4.17 -2.01
C PHE A 34 -6.56 -3.47 -0.74
N ASP A 35 -7.32 -2.39 -0.90
CA ASP A 35 -7.83 -1.55 0.20
C ASP A 35 -9.08 -2.15 0.86
N VAL A 36 -8.95 -2.59 2.10
CA VAL A 36 -10.04 -3.17 2.90
C VAL A 36 -10.54 -2.15 3.91
N MET A 37 -11.83 -1.86 3.87
CA MET A 37 -12.49 -0.87 4.72
C MET A 37 -13.71 -1.47 5.39
N ASP A 38 -13.89 -1.23 6.70
CA ASP A 38 -14.93 -1.84 7.53
C ASP A 38 -16.08 -0.90 7.92
N GLY A 39 -16.00 0.38 7.54
CA GLY A 39 -17.00 1.39 7.94
C GLY A 39 -16.89 1.83 9.39
N MET A 40 -15.90 1.34 10.15
CA MET A 40 -15.64 1.70 11.55
C MET A 40 -14.36 2.50 11.72
N PHE A 41 -13.24 2.00 11.18
CA PHE A 41 -11.97 2.72 11.19
C PHE A 41 -11.97 3.89 10.20
N VAL A 42 -12.66 3.71 9.07
CA VAL A 42 -12.94 4.72 8.04
C VAL A 42 -14.42 4.72 7.68
N PRO A 43 -15.00 5.85 7.17
CA PRO A 43 -16.43 5.97 6.94
C PRO A 43 -16.96 5.25 5.68
N SER A 44 -16.17 4.34 5.10
CA SER A 44 -16.52 3.58 3.90
C SER A 44 -16.41 2.08 4.15
N ILE A 45 -17.16 1.28 3.40
CA ILE A 45 -17.03 -0.17 3.30
C ILE A 45 -16.57 -0.48 1.86
N SER A 46 -15.50 -1.28 1.70
CA SER A 46 -15.03 -1.67 0.38
C SER A 46 -15.33 -3.15 0.07
N PHE A 47 -14.38 -4.01 0.22
CA PHE A 47 -14.44 -5.44 -0.07
C PHE A 47 -13.49 -6.19 0.87
N GLY A 48 -13.50 -7.52 0.81
CA GLY A 48 -12.70 -8.35 1.72
C GLY A 48 -12.27 -9.67 1.10
N MET A 49 -12.03 -10.67 1.95
CA MET A 49 -11.44 -11.96 1.61
C MET A 49 -12.06 -12.67 0.39
N PRO A 50 -13.40 -12.66 0.18
CA PRO A 50 -13.97 -13.32 -1.01
C PRO A 50 -13.50 -12.74 -2.32
N VAL A 51 -13.31 -11.41 -2.41
CA VAL A 51 -12.79 -10.75 -3.61
C VAL A 51 -11.31 -11.08 -3.79
N LEU A 52 -10.50 -10.96 -2.71
CA LEU A 52 -9.08 -11.31 -2.75
C LEU A 52 -8.87 -12.74 -3.24
N LYS A 53 -9.56 -13.71 -2.64
CA LYS A 53 -9.50 -15.13 -3.03
C LYS A 53 -9.88 -15.36 -4.50
N SER A 54 -10.90 -14.63 -4.98
CA SER A 54 -11.36 -14.72 -6.36
C SER A 54 -10.32 -14.26 -7.37
N ILE A 55 -9.60 -13.17 -7.08
CA ILE A 55 -8.61 -12.59 -8.01
C ILE A 55 -7.24 -13.24 -7.89
N ARG A 56 -6.89 -13.83 -6.74
CA ARG A 56 -5.56 -14.40 -6.47
C ARG A 56 -5.10 -15.40 -7.52
N GLY A 57 -5.99 -16.27 -7.96
CA GLY A 57 -5.68 -17.29 -8.99
C GLY A 57 -5.48 -16.73 -10.40
N GLY A 58 -5.82 -15.46 -10.64
CA GLY A 58 -5.76 -14.81 -11.95
C GLY A 58 -4.50 -13.96 -12.20
N THR A 59 -3.61 -13.83 -11.22
CA THR A 59 -2.40 -13.02 -11.33
C THR A 59 -1.25 -13.56 -10.48
N SER A 60 -0.01 -13.29 -10.93
CA SER A 60 1.22 -13.56 -10.16
C SER A 60 1.75 -12.34 -9.43
N GLN A 61 1.02 -11.22 -9.45
CA GLN A 61 1.40 -10.02 -8.70
C GLN A 61 1.37 -10.30 -7.20
N VAL A 62 2.20 -9.61 -6.46
CA VAL A 62 2.18 -9.61 -4.98
C VAL A 62 0.87 -8.99 -4.52
N MET A 63 0.10 -9.71 -3.71
CA MET A 63 -1.14 -9.20 -3.09
C MET A 63 -0.78 -8.39 -1.86
N ASP A 64 -0.74 -7.10 -2.03
CA ASP A 64 -0.43 -6.10 -1.02
C ASP A 64 -1.75 -5.60 -0.41
N VAL A 65 -2.10 -6.16 0.76
CA VAL A 65 -3.39 -5.94 1.41
C VAL A 65 -3.27 -4.89 2.50
N HIS A 66 -4.00 -3.80 2.35
CA HIS A 66 -4.07 -2.68 3.27
C HIS A 66 -5.37 -2.71 4.08
N LEU A 67 -5.27 -2.94 5.39
CA LEU A 67 -6.41 -3.05 6.29
C LEU A 67 -6.73 -1.72 6.98
N MET A 68 -7.72 -1.02 6.49
CA MET A 68 -8.35 0.12 7.15
C MET A 68 -9.55 -0.37 7.98
N VAL A 69 -9.25 -1.20 8.98
CA VAL A 69 -10.27 -1.86 9.83
C VAL A 69 -9.89 -1.77 11.31
N MET A 70 -10.89 -1.75 12.18
CA MET A 70 -10.66 -1.82 13.63
C MET A 70 -10.21 -3.22 14.05
N ASP A 71 -9.27 -3.28 14.98
CA ASP A 71 -8.76 -4.53 15.56
C ASP A 71 -8.32 -5.57 14.50
N PRO A 72 -7.32 -5.22 13.64
CA PRO A 72 -6.96 -5.99 12.45
C PRO A 72 -6.40 -7.39 12.75
N ILE A 73 -5.92 -7.64 13.98
CA ILE A 73 -5.38 -8.95 14.40
C ILE A 73 -6.39 -10.09 14.19
N ARG A 74 -7.68 -9.77 14.24
CA ARG A 74 -8.79 -10.73 14.05
C ARG A 74 -8.85 -11.30 12.64
N TYR A 75 -8.27 -10.60 11.66
CA TYR A 75 -8.42 -10.91 10.24
C TYR A 75 -7.16 -11.50 9.61
N VAL A 76 -6.04 -11.56 10.35
CA VAL A 76 -4.74 -12.00 9.82
C VAL A 76 -4.83 -13.37 9.15
N ASP A 77 -5.37 -14.37 9.85
CA ASP A 77 -5.47 -15.74 9.32
C ASP A 77 -6.36 -15.79 8.07
N ALA A 78 -7.49 -15.08 8.10
CA ALA A 78 -8.44 -15.07 6.99
C ALA A 78 -7.87 -14.41 5.71
N PHE A 79 -7.06 -13.35 5.84
CA PHE A 79 -6.39 -12.73 4.70
C PHE A 79 -5.21 -13.57 4.20
N HIS A 80 -4.47 -14.24 5.09
CA HIS A 80 -3.48 -15.23 4.67
C HIS A 80 -4.13 -16.36 3.84
N GLU A 81 -5.19 -16.97 4.34
CA GLU A 81 -5.94 -18.02 3.62
C GLU A 81 -6.55 -17.55 2.29
N ALA A 82 -6.89 -16.27 2.19
CA ALA A 82 -7.36 -15.66 0.95
C ALA A 82 -6.25 -15.35 -0.06
N GLY A 83 -4.96 -15.43 0.35
CA GLY A 83 -3.80 -15.32 -0.50
C GLY A 83 -3.11 -13.95 -0.48
N ALA A 84 -3.19 -13.20 0.63
CA ALA A 84 -2.36 -12.02 0.86
C ALA A 84 -0.88 -12.43 0.97
N ASP A 85 0.01 -11.65 0.35
CA ASP A 85 1.46 -11.79 0.47
C ASP A 85 2.03 -10.79 1.47
N ILE A 86 1.45 -9.59 1.53
CA ILE A 86 1.77 -8.52 2.48
C ILE A 86 0.46 -8.13 3.16
N LEU A 87 0.50 -7.93 4.48
CA LEU A 87 -0.64 -7.43 5.24
C LEU A 87 -0.22 -6.17 5.99
N THR A 88 -0.76 -5.03 5.58
CA THR A 88 -0.50 -3.71 6.15
C THR A 88 -1.65 -3.32 7.06
N VAL A 89 -1.33 -2.95 8.31
CA VAL A 89 -2.30 -2.55 9.33
C VAL A 89 -2.00 -1.14 9.82
N HIS A 90 -3.02 -0.40 10.23
CA HIS A 90 -2.84 0.94 10.81
C HIS A 90 -2.37 0.87 12.26
N LEU A 91 -1.36 1.69 12.59
CA LEU A 91 -0.87 1.84 13.97
C LEU A 91 -2.03 2.23 14.91
N GLU A 92 -2.90 3.11 14.44
CA GLU A 92 -4.04 3.65 15.20
C GLU A 92 -5.18 2.63 15.44
N ALA A 93 -5.18 1.54 14.68
CA ALA A 93 -6.21 0.48 14.78
C ALA A 93 -5.77 -0.68 15.69
N CYS A 94 -4.50 -0.70 16.14
CA CYS A 94 -3.93 -1.79 16.91
C CYS A 94 -3.80 -1.42 18.39
N GLN A 95 -4.30 -2.28 19.28
CA GLN A 95 -4.09 -2.13 20.73
C GLN A 95 -2.68 -2.58 21.14
N ASP A 96 -2.20 -3.66 20.52
CA ASP A 96 -0.86 -4.22 20.69
C ASP A 96 -0.26 -4.48 19.30
N MET A 97 0.52 -3.54 18.81
CA MET A 97 1.14 -3.62 17.48
C MET A 97 2.12 -4.79 17.40
N GLN A 98 2.88 -5.08 18.47
CA GLN A 98 3.83 -6.18 18.46
C GLN A 98 3.13 -7.53 18.24
N ALA A 99 2.04 -7.78 18.97
CA ALA A 99 1.26 -9.00 18.80
C ALA A 99 0.67 -9.14 17.38
N VAL A 100 0.31 -8.02 16.74
CA VAL A 100 -0.19 -8.02 15.36
C VAL A 100 0.93 -8.40 14.39
N LEU A 101 2.11 -7.76 14.50
CA LEU A 101 3.27 -8.05 13.65
C LEU A 101 3.73 -9.51 13.78
N ASP A 102 3.84 -9.99 15.03
CA ASP A 102 4.23 -11.38 15.32
C ASP A 102 3.24 -12.36 14.66
N LYS A 103 1.95 -12.07 14.74
CA LYS A 103 0.92 -12.92 14.13
C LYS A 103 1.00 -12.91 12.60
N ILE A 104 1.23 -11.75 11.96
CA ILE A 104 1.40 -11.65 10.51
C ILE A 104 2.63 -12.46 10.08
N HIS A 105 3.77 -12.30 10.75
CA HIS A 105 4.98 -13.06 10.45
C HIS A 105 4.80 -14.56 10.67
N ALA A 106 4.12 -14.97 11.74
CA ALA A 106 3.84 -16.39 12.02
C ALA A 106 2.97 -17.04 10.93
N SER A 107 2.15 -16.27 10.21
CA SER A 107 1.40 -16.76 9.06
C SER A 107 2.22 -16.86 7.77
N GLY A 108 3.45 -16.34 7.75
CA GLY A 108 4.34 -16.32 6.58
C GLY A 108 4.15 -15.12 5.65
N MET A 109 3.29 -14.18 5.98
CA MET A 109 3.14 -12.91 5.25
C MET A 109 4.20 -11.90 5.70
N LYS A 110 4.48 -10.90 4.85
CA LYS A 110 5.20 -9.70 5.24
C LYS A 110 4.27 -8.77 6.02
N ALA A 111 4.81 -8.12 7.05
CA ALA A 111 4.07 -7.19 7.90
C ALA A 111 4.34 -5.74 7.51
N GLY A 112 3.28 -5.03 7.07
CA GLY A 112 3.29 -3.59 6.85
C GLY A 112 2.63 -2.82 7.98
N VAL A 113 3.12 -1.61 8.26
CA VAL A 113 2.49 -0.68 9.21
C VAL A 113 2.18 0.63 8.53
N SER A 114 0.91 1.05 8.63
CA SER A 114 0.44 2.33 8.09
C SER A 114 0.17 3.34 9.20
N VAL A 115 0.32 4.63 8.84
CA VAL A 115 -0.06 5.77 9.70
C VAL A 115 -0.89 6.79 8.92
N LYS A 116 -1.93 7.32 9.57
CA LYS A 116 -2.77 8.41 9.03
C LYS A 116 -1.97 9.71 8.90
N PRO A 117 -2.43 10.68 8.09
CA PRO A 117 -1.74 11.96 7.92
C PRO A 117 -1.51 12.72 9.24
N GLY A 118 -2.45 12.63 10.18
CA GLY A 118 -2.36 13.27 11.49
C GLY A 118 -1.48 12.58 12.53
N THR A 119 -0.98 11.36 12.24
CA THR A 119 -0.14 10.60 13.18
C THR A 119 1.33 10.95 12.97
N ALA A 120 2.03 11.31 14.04
CA ALA A 120 3.45 11.64 13.98
C ALA A 120 4.29 10.43 13.54
N ILE A 121 5.25 10.64 12.63
CA ILE A 121 6.12 9.56 12.08
C ILE A 121 7.00 8.96 13.19
N GLU A 122 7.39 9.73 14.19
CA GLU A 122 8.19 9.30 15.33
C GLU A 122 7.51 8.20 16.16
N SER A 123 6.17 8.08 16.06
CA SER A 123 5.42 7.00 16.71
C SER A 123 5.77 5.60 16.16
N LEU A 124 6.39 5.53 14.99
CA LEU A 124 6.91 4.28 14.40
C LEU A 124 8.24 3.84 15.00
N SER A 125 8.94 4.71 15.77
CA SER A 125 10.29 4.41 16.31
C SER A 125 10.40 3.06 17.04
N PRO A 126 9.42 2.62 17.85
CA PRO A 126 9.51 1.35 18.58
C PRO A 126 9.48 0.11 17.67
N ILE A 127 8.97 0.23 16.45
CA ILE A 127 8.69 -0.91 15.56
C ILE A 127 9.46 -0.89 14.24
N LEU A 128 10.44 0.04 14.09
CA LEU A 128 11.20 0.20 12.83
C LEU A 128 11.93 -1.08 12.38
N GLU A 129 12.39 -1.90 13.33
CA GLU A 129 13.14 -3.13 13.07
C GLU A 129 12.23 -4.36 12.89
N GLN A 130 10.93 -4.20 13.12
CA GLN A 130 9.98 -5.30 13.17
C GLN A 130 9.06 -5.34 11.96
N ALA A 131 8.84 -4.19 11.30
CA ALA A 131 8.03 -4.11 10.09
C ALA A 131 8.88 -4.35 8.85
N ASP A 132 8.32 -5.06 7.86
CA ASP A 132 8.92 -5.25 6.54
C ASP A 132 8.69 -4.04 5.61
N MET A 133 7.67 -3.25 5.91
CA MET A 133 7.25 -2.11 5.10
C MET A 133 6.49 -1.09 5.96
N PHE A 134 6.65 0.19 5.62
CA PHE A 134 5.83 1.27 6.18
C PHE A 134 5.03 1.95 5.09
N LEU A 135 3.72 2.06 5.28
CA LEU A 135 2.82 2.78 4.39
C LEU A 135 2.49 4.16 4.97
N ILE A 136 2.88 5.21 4.26
CA ILE A 136 2.51 6.59 4.61
C ILE A 136 1.26 6.97 3.82
N MET A 137 0.16 7.24 4.54
CA MET A 137 -1.03 7.80 3.93
C MET A 137 -0.76 9.25 3.53
N CYS A 138 -0.93 9.52 2.23
CA CYS A 138 -0.78 10.86 1.63
C CYS A 138 -2.14 11.55 1.41
N VAL A 139 -3.21 10.93 1.87
CA VAL A 139 -4.60 11.42 1.96
C VAL A 139 -5.24 10.87 3.24
N GLU A 140 -6.37 11.41 3.66
CA GLU A 140 -7.16 10.74 4.70
C GLU A 140 -7.69 9.40 4.18
N PRO A 141 -7.45 8.27 4.91
CA PRO A 141 -7.93 6.97 4.46
C PRO A 141 -9.46 6.91 4.40
N GLY A 142 -10.01 6.13 3.45
CA GLY A 142 -11.44 5.90 3.32
C GLY A 142 -12.05 6.18 1.95
N PHE A 143 -11.39 6.96 1.08
CA PHE A 143 -11.88 7.27 -0.28
C PHE A 143 -10.73 7.34 -1.28
N GLY A 144 -10.99 6.88 -2.50
CA GLY A 144 -10.09 7.09 -3.63
C GLY A 144 -10.23 8.50 -4.25
N GLY A 145 -9.27 8.90 -5.09
CA GLY A 145 -9.33 10.10 -5.93
C GLY A 145 -9.13 11.44 -5.19
N GLN A 146 -8.62 11.42 -3.98
CA GLN A 146 -8.30 12.61 -3.20
C GLN A 146 -7.02 13.30 -3.70
N ALA A 147 -6.88 14.60 -3.39
CA ALA A 147 -5.67 15.35 -3.66
C ALA A 147 -4.55 14.95 -2.68
N PHE A 148 -3.32 14.87 -3.19
CA PHE A 148 -2.12 14.63 -2.40
C PHE A 148 -1.93 15.71 -1.32
N ILE A 149 -1.62 15.31 -0.10
CA ILE A 149 -1.29 16.21 1.01
C ILE A 149 0.19 16.55 0.93
N PRO A 150 0.60 17.82 0.63
CA PRO A 150 2.01 18.17 0.39
C PRO A 150 2.96 17.86 1.56
N GLU A 151 2.47 17.95 2.79
CA GLU A 151 3.21 17.65 4.03
C GLU A 151 3.66 16.19 4.10
N SER A 152 3.08 15.32 3.29
CA SER A 152 3.49 13.91 3.18
C SER A 152 4.93 13.76 2.69
N LEU A 153 5.45 14.70 1.89
CA LEU A 153 6.84 14.67 1.43
C LEU A 153 7.83 14.73 2.60
N ASP A 154 7.59 15.61 3.56
CA ASP A 154 8.46 15.72 4.74
C ASP A 154 8.31 14.48 5.65
N ARG A 155 7.12 13.92 5.74
CA ARG A 155 6.86 12.67 6.49
C ARG A 155 7.64 11.49 5.89
N ILE A 156 7.66 11.36 4.56
CA ILE A 156 8.43 10.33 3.84
C ILE A 156 9.92 10.50 4.10
N LYS A 157 10.46 11.74 3.98
CA LYS A 157 11.87 12.06 4.25
C LYS A 157 12.26 11.72 5.68
N ASN A 158 11.44 12.10 6.66
CA ASN A 158 11.70 11.85 8.07
C ASN A 158 11.75 10.34 8.33
N LEU A 159 10.79 9.56 7.83
CA LEU A 159 10.80 8.11 8.00
C LEU A 159 12.03 7.48 7.32
N ARG A 160 12.39 7.91 6.10
CA ARG A 160 13.60 7.40 5.42
C ARG A 160 14.85 7.71 6.24
N THR A 161 14.96 8.92 6.80
CA THR A 161 16.09 9.29 7.68
C THR A 161 16.15 8.39 8.92
N MET A 162 15.02 8.15 9.60
CA MET A 162 14.97 7.28 10.77
C MET A 162 15.41 5.84 10.45
N LEU A 163 15.03 5.32 9.28
CA LEU A 163 15.43 3.99 8.82
C LEU A 163 16.92 3.94 8.47
N ASP A 164 17.42 4.96 7.76
CA ASP A 164 18.84 5.04 7.33
C ASP A 164 19.78 5.19 8.53
N GLU A 165 19.41 5.96 9.56
CA GLU A 165 20.16 6.10 10.81
C GLU A 165 20.33 4.77 11.55
N LYS A 166 19.37 3.85 11.40
CA LYS A 166 19.43 2.48 11.92
C LYS A 166 20.05 1.47 10.94
N GLY A 167 20.43 1.89 9.74
CA GLY A 167 20.96 1.01 8.69
C GLY A 167 19.90 0.06 8.09
N LEU A 168 18.62 0.36 8.26
CA LEU A 168 17.51 -0.42 7.78
C LEU A 168 17.17 -0.11 6.31
N LYS A 169 16.95 -1.16 5.51
CA LYS A 169 16.52 -1.06 4.10
C LYS A 169 15.03 -1.42 3.97
N THR A 170 14.23 -1.04 4.96
CA THR A 170 12.80 -1.27 4.97
C THR A 170 12.12 -0.46 3.87
N ASP A 171 11.18 -1.06 3.16
CA ASP A 171 10.41 -0.42 2.10
C ASP A 171 9.52 0.69 2.67
N ILE A 172 9.42 1.81 1.94
CA ILE A 172 8.43 2.87 2.21
C ILE A 172 7.45 2.88 1.05
N GLU A 173 6.23 2.56 1.38
CA GLU A 173 5.06 2.67 0.51
C GLU A 173 4.33 3.99 0.74
N VAL A 174 3.72 4.53 -0.31
CA VAL A 174 2.90 5.74 -0.24
C VAL A 174 1.57 5.51 -0.94
N ASP A 175 0.48 5.95 -0.32
CA ASP A 175 -0.86 5.84 -0.87
C ASP A 175 -1.64 7.15 -0.75
N GLY A 176 -2.26 7.54 -1.86
CA GLY A 176 -3.16 8.68 -1.97
C GLY A 176 -2.63 9.84 -2.82
N GLY A 177 -3.39 10.19 -3.84
CA GLY A 177 -3.12 11.36 -4.68
C GLY A 177 -1.86 11.30 -5.54
N ILE A 178 -1.33 10.09 -5.82
CA ILE A 178 -0.11 9.92 -6.61
C ILE A 178 -0.44 9.82 -8.09
N TYR A 179 0.19 10.68 -8.89
CA TYR A 179 0.06 10.78 -10.34
C TYR A 179 1.43 10.87 -11.00
N LEU A 180 1.49 10.75 -12.33
CA LEU A 180 2.73 10.93 -13.10
C LEU A 180 3.38 12.31 -12.90
N THR A 181 2.61 13.29 -12.46
CA THR A 181 3.08 14.67 -12.24
C THR A 181 3.83 14.87 -10.93
N ASN A 182 3.56 14.04 -9.90
CA ASN A 182 4.18 14.19 -8.57
C ASN A 182 4.94 12.94 -8.08
N VAL A 183 4.92 11.85 -8.84
CA VAL A 183 5.58 10.59 -8.43
C VAL A 183 7.08 10.75 -8.21
N ARG A 184 7.75 11.62 -8.98
CA ARG A 184 9.19 11.89 -8.77
C ARG A 184 9.47 12.49 -7.40
N GLU A 185 8.63 13.43 -6.97
CA GLU A 185 8.79 14.10 -5.67
C GLU A 185 8.70 13.11 -4.50
N VAL A 186 7.77 12.16 -4.56
CA VAL A 186 7.63 11.14 -3.50
C VAL A 186 8.77 10.12 -3.54
N ILE A 187 9.29 9.78 -4.73
CA ILE A 187 10.47 8.92 -4.88
C ILE A 187 11.71 9.60 -4.34
N ASP A 188 11.92 10.89 -4.66
CA ASP A 188 13.04 11.69 -4.19
C ASP A 188 12.99 11.91 -2.67
N ALA A 189 11.79 11.95 -2.10
CA ALA A 189 11.58 11.97 -0.66
C ALA A 189 11.96 10.66 0.05
N GLY A 190 12.07 9.53 -0.68
CA GLY A 190 12.52 8.26 -0.13
C GLY A 190 11.56 7.09 -0.26
N ALA A 191 10.39 7.28 -0.87
CA ALA A 191 9.45 6.20 -1.16
C ALA A 191 9.98 5.30 -2.29
N ASN A 192 9.60 4.03 -2.25
CA ASN A 192 9.97 3.09 -3.30
C ASN A 192 8.82 2.18 -3.75
N ILE A 193 7.72 2.10 -3.00
CA ILE A 193 6.48 1.45 -3.44
C ILE A 193 5.41 2.53 -3.60
N ILE A 194 4.81 2.58 -4.78
CA ILE A 194 3.90 3.65 -5.18
C ILE A 194 2.52 3.06 -5.43
N VAL A 195 1.59 3.34 -4.53
CA VAL A 195 0.18 3.01 -4.74
C VAL A 195 -0.45 4.06 -5.64
N ALA A 196 -1.12 3.61 -6.70
CA ALA A 196 -1.83 4.46 -7.63
C ALA A 196 -3.16 3.82 -8.04
N GLY A 197 -4.27 4.44 -7.66
CA GLY A 197 -5.62 4.01 -8.02
C GLY A 197 -6.11 4.72 -9.29
N SER A 198 -6.75 5.87 -9.13
CA SER A 198 -7.32 6.65 -10.24
C SER A 198 -6.30 7.01 -11.32
N ALA A 199 -5.05 7.25 -10.96
CA ALA A 199 -3.96 7.51 -11.91
C ALA A 199 -3.66 6.32 -12.83
N VAL A 200 -3.97 5.09 -12.41
CA VAL A 200 -3.82 3.87 -13.23
C VAL A 200 -5.12 3.54 -13.95
N PHE A 201 -6.25 3.50 -13.24
CA PHE A 201 -7.49 2.93 -13.78
C PHE A 201 -8.35 3.91 -14.58
N ASN A 202 -8.14 5.23 -14.49
CA ASN A 202 -8.85 6.19 -15.31
C ASN A 202 -8.26 6.27 -16.72
N GLY A 203 -9.10 6.02 -17.73
CA GLY A 203 -8.70 6.06 -19.13
C GLY A 203 -7.92 4.81 -19.58
N SER A 204 -6.71 4.96 -20.13
CA SER A 204 -5.92 3.84 -20.67
C SER A 204 -4.96 3.27 -19.63
N ILE A 205 -5.34 2.15 -18.98
CA ILE A 205 -4.52 1.45 -17.99
C ILE A 205 -3.11 1.17 -18.53
N SER A 206 -3.02 0.64 -19.75
CA SER A 206 -1.73 0.31 -20.37
C SER A 206 -0.81 1.52 -20.51
N LYS A 207 -1.34 2.68 -20.95
CA LYS A 207 -0.55 3.92 -21.07
C LYS A 207 -0.14 4.43 -19.69
N ASN A 208 -1.07 4.42 -18.74
CA ASN A 208 -0.83 4.93 -17.40
C ASN A 208 0.27 4.12 -16.68
N VAL A 209 0.16 2.78 -16.68
CA VAL A 209 1.19 1.91 -16.09
C VAL A 209 2.53 2.09 -16.80
N THR A 210 2.56 2.15 -18.14
CA THR A 210 3.80 2.40 -18.89
C THR A 210 4.44 3.71 -18.47
N GLY A 211 3.67 4.79 -18.28
CA GLY A 211 4.20 6.08 -17.84
C GLY A 211 4.90 6.00 -16.47
N PHE A 212 4.31 5.30 -15.49
CA PHE A 212 4.99 5.05 -14.21
C PHE A 212 6.27 4.24 -14.38
N MET A 213 6.23 3.17 -15.19
CA MET A 213 7.38 2.30 -15.41
C MET A 213 8.54 3.02 -16.14
N GLU A 214 8.24 3.97 -17.03
CA GLU A 214 9.24 4.81 -17.68
C GLU A 214 9.93 5.73 -16.66
N ILE A 215 9.16 6.37 -15.78
CA ILE A 215 9.73 7.19 -14.69
C ILE A 215 10.61 6.33 -13.77
N PHE A 216 10.19 5.12 -13.40
CA PHE A 216 10.96 4.26 -12.49
C PHE A 216 12.31 3.85 -13.05
N LYS A 217 12.45 3.71 -14.38
CA LYS A 217 13.73 3.43 -15.04
C LYS A 217 14.77 4.56 -14.85
N GLU A 218 14.32 5.79 -14.62
CA GLU A 218 15.21 6.91 -14.35
C GLU A 218 15.93 6.76 -12.99
N TYR A 219 15.45 5.85 -12.12
CA TYR A 219 15.95 5.59 -10.76
C TYR A 219 16.63 4.21 -10.61
N GLU A 220 16.87 3.48 -11.73
CA GLU A 220 17.59 2.18 -11.76
C GLU A 220 19.15 2.35 -11.94
#